data_ab6087ed74f97d9664da22057eb9a367
#
_entry.id   ab6087ed74f97d9664da22057eb9a367
#
_cell.length_a   1.000
_cell.length_b   1.000
_cell.length_c   1.000
_cell.angle_alpha   90.00
_cell.angle_beta   90.00
_cell.angle_gamma   90.00
#
_symmetry.space_group_name_H-M   'P 1'
#
loop_
_entity.id
_entity.type
_entity.pdbx_description
1 polymer ?
#
loop_
_entity_poly.entity_id
_entity_poly.type
_entity_poly.pdbx_seq_one_letter_code
_entity_poly.pdbx_strand_id
1 'polypeptide(L)'
;SDHGYHLGEHDLWQKVSIHEESAKVPLIICVPGKKPAVCHSLAELIDLYPTVSKLCGLKIPGNIQGKDISGMLDDPAVKVRDAALSSGKGRLLRTEKWALLDYGKKGELYDMENDPKQYDNLFEKSEYADTLARLKAKLKAKLVEIGKNDLNLNKL
;
A
#
# COMPACT_ATOMS: atom_id res chain seq x y z
N SER A 1 11.67 4.77 -5.64
CA SER A 1 10.89 5.89 -6.23
C SER A 1 9.78 6.29 -5.27
N ASP A 2 9.31 7.53 -5.39
CA ASP A 2 8.21 8.10 -4.60
C ASP A 2 6.85 7.86 -5.26
N HIS A 3 6.81 7.73 -6.60
CA HIS A 3 5.63 7.38 -7.39
C HIS A 3 6.04 6.74 -8.71
N GLY A 4 5.08 6.08 -9.35
CA GLY A 4 5.19 5.60 -10.71
C GLY A 4 4.67 6.62 -11.74
N TYR A 5 4.37 6.17 -12.97
CA TYR A 5 3.98 7.06 -14.07
C TYR A 5 3.20 6.29 -15.12
N HIS A 6 2.05 6.84 -15.57
CA HIS A 6 1.28 6.32 -16.70
C HIS A 6 1.86 6.81 -18.01
N LEU A 7 1.92 5.92 -18.99
CA LEU A 7 2.35 6.21 -20.35
C LEU A 7 1.25 5.94 -21.38
N GLY A 8 -0.01 5.99 -20.93
CA GLY A 8 -1.21 5.72 -21.74
C GLY A 8 -2.09 4.62 -21.14
N GLU A 9 -1.63 3.88 -20.12
CA GLU A 9 -2.44 2.87 -19.45
C GLU A 9 -3.68 3.53 -18.83
N HIS A 10 -4.84 2.88 -18.91
CA HIS A 10 -6.13 3.39 -18.45
C HIS A 10 -6.53 4.74 -19.07
N ASP A 11 -6.04 5.05 -20.29
CA ASP A 11 -6.19 6.36 -20.95
C ASP A 11 -5.65 7.53 -20.08
N LEU A 12 -4.69 7.24 -19.20
CA LEU A 12 -4.07 8.21 -18.31
C LEU A 12 -2.61 8.47 -18.68
N TRP A 13 -2.19 9.70 -18.40
CA TRP A 13 -0.80 10.12 -18.47
C TRP A 13 -0.40 10.74 -17.15
N GLN A 14 0.91 10.70 -16.83
CA GLN A 14 1.47 11.22 -15.59
C GLN A 14 1.14 10.34 -14.38
N LYS A 15 1.15 10.93 -13.17
CA LYS A 15 1.13 10.23 -11.88
C LYS A 15 -0.14 10.43 -11.06
N VAL A 16 -1.17 11.08 -11.61
CA VAL A 16 -2.33 11.52 -10.84
C VAL A 16 -3.41 10.43 -10.84
N SER A 17 -3.06 9.24 -10.38
CA SER A 17 -3.99 8.12 -10.19
C SER A 17 -3.64 7.32 -8.94
N ILE A 18 -4.47 6.32 -8.63
CA ILE A 18 -4.23 5.32 -7.59
C ILE A 18 -4.14 3.90 -8.16
N HIS A 19 -3.96 3.77 -9.49
CA HIS A 19 -3.65 2.49 -10.15
C HIS A 19 -2.19 2.08 -9.87
N GLU A 20 -1.87 0.81 -10.13
CA GLU A 20 -0.52 0.25 -9.89
C GLU A 20 0.58 1.05 -10.59
N GLU A 21 0.34 1.58 -11.80
CA GLU A 21 1.30 2.39 -12.55
C GLU A 21 1.76 3.65 -11.79
N SER A 22 0.87 4.24 -10.97
CA SER A 22 1.19 5.39 -10.12
C SER A 22 1.57 5.00 -8.70
N ALA A 23 0.89 4.02 -8.11
CA ALA A 23 0.97 3.71 -6.68
C ALA A 23 2.05 2.69 -6.34
N LYS A 24 2.36 1.76 -7.25
CA LYS A 24 3.38 0.74 -7.04
C LYS A 24 4.73 1.21 -7.54
N VAL A 25 5.72 1.18 -6.68
CA VAL A 25 7.07 1.63 -6.99
C VAL A 25 8.12 0.58 -6.60
N PRO A 26 9.26 0.53 -7.30
CA PRO A 26 10.38 -0.31 -6.88
C PRO A 26 10.91 0.15 -5.51
N LEU A 27 11.14 -0.82 -4.62
CA LEU A 27 11.84 -0.62 -3.35
C LEU A 27 13.04 -1.56 -3.30
N ILE A 28 14.24 -0.98 -3.25
CA ILE A 28 15.50 -1.71 -3.13
C ILE A 28 16.20 -1.22 -1.88
N ILE A 29 16.52 -2.15 -0.98
CA ILE A 29 17.28 -1.88 0.26
C ILE A 29 18.54 -2.73 0.23
N CYS A 30 19.69 -2.07 0.30
CA CYS A 30 20.99 -2.73 0.38
C CYS A 30 21.61 -2.48 1.76
N VAL A 31 21.89 -3.56 2.48
CA VAL A 31 22.52 -3.50 3.81
C VAL A 31 23.74 -4.42 3.81
N PRO A 32 24.93 -3.95 4.24
CA PRO A 32 26.12 -4.79 4.31
C PRO A 32 25.88 -6.08 5.10
N GLY A 33 26.33 -7.20 4.57
CA GLY A 33 26.18 -8.51 5.20
C GLY A 33 24.85 -9.22 4.99
N LYS A 34 23.84 -8.57 4.40
CA LYS A 34 22.57 -9.22 4.01
C LYS A 34 22.71 -9.91 2.66
N LYS A 35 22.03 -11.06 2.52
CA LYS A 35 22.00 -11.80 1.24
C LYS A 35 20.96 -11.18 0.32
N PRO A 36 21.20 -11.17 -1.02
CA PRO A 36 20.18 -10.76 -1.99
C PRO A 36 18.94 -11.66 -1.89
N ALA A 37 17.76 -11.04 -1.89
CA ALA A 37 16.48 -11.74 -1.88
C ALA A 37 15.39 -10.87 -2.53
N VAL A 38 14.29 -11.48 -2.94
CA VAL A 38 13.08 -10.79 -3.40
C VAL A 38 11.96 -11.06 -2.41
N CYS A 39 11.36 -10.01 -1.89
CA CYS A 39 10.21 -10.08 -1.00
C CYS A 39 8.96 -9.61 -1.76
N HIS A 40 7.88 -10.39 -1.71
CA HIS A 40 6.60 -10.07 -2.34
C HIS A 40 5.55 -9.52 -1.35
N SER A 41 5.93 -9.35 -0.08
CA SER A 41 5.06 -8.80 0.95
C SER A 41 4.76 -7.32 0.70
N LEU A 42 3.57 -6.89 1.13
CA LEU A 42 3.15 -5.50 0.99
C LEU A 42 3.97 -4.58 1.91
N ALA A 43 4.40 -3.46 1.35
CA ALA A 43 5.04 -2.35 2.06
C ALA A 43 4.42 -1.02 1.61
N GLU A 44 4.54 0.01 2.44
CA GLU A 44 4.13 1.38 2.15
C GLU A 44 5.33 2.32 2.26
N LEU A 45 5.32 3.45 1.55
CA LEU A 45 6.41 4.43 1.62
C LEU A 45 6.63 4.96 3.03
N ILE A 46 5.59 5.03 3.87
CA ILE A 46 5.71 5.43 5.27
C ILE A 46 6.52 4.44 6.12
N ASP A 47 6.74 3.22 5.65
CA ASP A 47 7.55 2.20 6.33
C ASP A 47 9.06 2.47 6.21
N LEU A 48 9.47 3.33 5.28
CA LEU A 48 10.89 3.64 5.05
C LEU A 48 11.51 4.29 6.27
N TYR A 49 10.84 5.27 6.87
CA TYR A 49 11.37 6.01 8.01
C TYR A 49 11.67 5.09 9.22
N PRO A 50 10.72 4.29 9.74
CA PRO A 50 11.00 3.39 10.86
C PRO A 50 12.02 2.31 10.50
N THR A 51 12.01 1.80 9.26
CA THR A 51 12.94 0.79 8.79
C THR A 51 14.39 1.32 8.77
N VAL A 52 14.61 2.49 8.18
CA VAL A 52 15.93 3.13 8.15
C VAL A 52 16.39 3.47 9.56
N SER A 53 15.50 4.02 10.41
CA SER A 53 15.83 4.29 11.81
C SER A 53 16.30 3.03 12.53
N LYS A 54 15.58 1.91 12.36
CA LYS A 54 15.95 0.62 12.96
C LYS A 54 17.31 0.12 12.45
N LEU A 55 17.53 0.16 11.14
CA LEU A 55 18.79 -0.28 10.53
C LEU A 55 19.99 0.55 10.97
N CYS A 56 19.76 1.83 11.28
CA CYS A 56 20.79 2.75 11.82
C CYS A 56 20.89 2.72 13.35
N GLY A 57 20.17 1.86 14.04
CA GLY A 57 20.19 1.80 15.53
C GLY A 57 19.56 3.00 16.20
N LEU A 58 18.71 3.78 15.48
CA LEU A 58 18.06 4.98 16.01
C LEU A 58 16.73 4.60 16.68
N LYS A 59 16.32 5.41 17.65
CA LYS A 59 15.01 5.27 18.30
C LYS A 59 13.89 5.64 17.32
N ILE A 60 12.91 4.75 17.17
CA ILE A 60 11.72 4.98 16.37
C ILE A 60 10.71 5.75 17.24
N PRO A 61 10.21 6.94 16.81
CA PRO A 61 9.18 7.66 17.53
C PRO A 61 7.87 6.87 17.63
N GLY A 62 7.18 6.97 18.77
CA GLY A 62 5.92 6.23 19.01
C GLY A 62 4.69 6.78 18.25
N ASN A 63 4.81 7.95 17.63
CA ASN A 63 3.70 8.65 16.96
C ASN A 63 3.69 8.47 15.43
N ILE A 64 4.45 7.51 14.89
CA ILE A 64 4.48 7.22 13.46
C ILE A 64 3.55 6.06 13.11
N GLN A 65 3.02 6.05 11.90
CA GLN A 65 2.11 5.02 11.38
C GLN A 65 2.84 3.96 10.55
N GLY A 66 4.03 4.28 10.04
CA GLY A 66 4.87 3.34 9.31
C GLY A 66 5.32 2.18 10.17
N LYS A 67 5.55 1.04 9.56
CA LYS A 67 6.01 -0.19 10.21
C LYS A 67 7.47 -0.46 9.83
N ASP A 68 8.25 -0.94 10.78
CA ASP A 68 9.58 -1.46 10.50
C ASP A 68 9.46 -2.75 9.68
N ILE A 69 10.00 -2.74 8.48
CA ILE A 69 10.05 -3.88 7.56
C ILE A 69 11.45 -4.49 7.46
N SER A 70 12.39 -4.12 8.35
CA SER A 70 13.77 -4.64 8.32
C SER A 70 13.85 -6.15 8.45
N GLY A 71 12.88 -6.79 9.13
CA GLY A 71 12.79 -8.25 9.23
C GLY A 71 12.65 -8.96 7.87
N MET A 72 12.09 -8.28 6.85
CA MET A 72 12.00 -8.83 5.48
C MET A 72 13.37 -8.98 4.80
N LEU A 73 14.41 -8.33 5.31
CA LEU A 73 15.79 -8.47 4.81
C LEU A 73 16.43 -9.78 5.28
N ASP A 74 15.93 -10.37 6.35
CA ASP A 74 16.40 -11.65 6.90
C ASP A 74 15.55 -12.81 6.42
N ASP A 75 14.23 -12.60 6.36
CA ASP A 75 13.25 -13.57 5.88
C ASP A 75 12.25 -12.89 4.94
N PRO A 76 12.34 -13.12 3.61
CA PRO A 76 11.43 -12.56 2.63
C PRO A 76 9.96 -12.99 2.79
N ALA A 77 9.68 -14.03 3.59
CA ALA A 77 8.32 -14.50 3.86
C ALA A 77 7.61 -13.68 4.96
N VAL A 78 8.35 -12.84 5.67
CA VAL A 78 7.78 -11.99 6.73
C VAL A 78 6.75 -11.02 6.15
N LYS A 79 5.58 -10.96 6.80
CA LYS A 79 4.48 -10.06 6.45
C LYS A 79 4.21 -9.13 7.63
N VAL A 80 4.35 -7.83 7.43
CA VAL A 80 4.06 -6.81 8.46
C VAL A 80 2.68 -6.20 8.30
N ARG A 81 2.06 -6.39 7.12
CA ARG A 81 0.71 -5.89 6.82
C ARG A 81 -0.03 -6.82 5.88
N ASP A 82 -1.35 -6.79 5.96
CA ASP A 82 -2.28 -7.55 5.11
C ASP A 82 -2.95 -6.69 4.04
N ALA A 83 -2.71 -5.38 4.08
CA ALA A 83 -3.11 -4.43 3.06
C ALA A 83 -2.22 -3.18 3.11
N ALA A 84 -1.98 -2.58 1.94
CA ALA A 84 -1.37 -1.27 1.76
C ALA A 84 -2.44 -0.25 1.34
N LEU A 85 -2.28 1.00 1.80
CA LEU A 85 -3.18 2.10 1.51
C LEU A 85 -2.45 3.19 0.73
N SER A 86 -3.07 3.67 -0.35
CA SER A 86 -2.63 4.89 -1.04
C SER A 86 -3.79 5.86 -1.15
N SER A 87 -3.49 7.15 -1.07
CA SER A 87 -4.48 8.23 -1.16
C SER A 87 -4.12 9.20 -2.28
N GLY A 88 -5.12 9.60 -3.05
CA GLY A 88 -5.00 10.57 -4.13
C GLY A 88 -6.37 11.17 -4.44
N LYS A 89 -6.82 11.14 -5.68
CA LYS A 89 -8.20 11.49 -6.07
C LYS A 89 -9.24 10.50 -5.51
N GLY A 90 -8.81 9.39 -4.95
CA GLY A 90 -9.56 8.34 -4.28
C GLY A 90 -8.68 7.66 -3.25
N ARG A 91 -9.07 6.46 -2.83
CA ARG A 91 -8.33 5.62 -1.90
C ARG A 91 -8.14 4.23 -2.49
N LEU A 92 -6.89 3.78 -2.58
CA LEU A 92 -6.55 2.41 -2.93
C LEU A 92 -6.36 1.60 -1.66
N LEU A 93 -7.09 0.48 -1.55
CA LEU A 93 -6.75 -0.60 -0.64
C LEU A 93 -6.19 -1.76 -1.45
N ARG A 94 -4.90 -2.02 -1.31
CA ARG A 94 -4.19 -3.10 -1.99
C ARG A 94 -3.93 -4.24 -1.00
N THR A 95 -4.55 -5.38 -1.22
CA THR A 95 -4.21 -6.65 -0.55
C THR A 95 -3.36 -7.51 -1.49
N GLU A 96 -2.90 -8.67 -1.07
CA GLU A 96 -2.13 -9.56 -1.99
C GLU A 96 -2.93 -9.91 -3.25
N LYS A 97 -4.22 -10.20 -3.10
CA LYS A 97 -5.10 -10.62 -4.20
C LYS A 97 -5.91 -9.49 -4.82
N TRP A 98 -6.31 -8.48 -4.05
CA TRP A 98 -7.31 -7.50 -4.49
C TRP A 98 -6.76 -6.08 -4.49
N ALA A 99 -7.18 -5.30 -5.47
CA ALA A 99 -7.07 -3.84 -5.48
C ALA A 99 -8.48 -3.24 -5.50
N LEU A 100 -8.83 -2.52 -4.43
CA LEU A 100 -10.06 -1.73 -4.37
C LEU A 100 -9.68 -0.25 -4.50
N LEU A 101 -10.14 0.38 -5.59
CA LEU A 101 -10.03 1.82 -5.82
C LEU A 101 -11.39 2.44 -5.48
N ASP A 102 -11.44 3.19 -4.39
CA ASP A 102 -12.67 3.80 -3.87
C ASP A 102 -12.67 5.30 -4.14
N TYR A 103 -13.63 5.73 -4.96
CA TYR A 103 -13.89 7.13 -5.29
C TYR A 103 -15.19 7.64 -4.63
N GLY A 104 -15.65 6.97 -3.58
CA GLY A 104 -16.88 7.27 -2.86
C GLY A 104 -18.11 6.57 -3.47
N LYS A 105 -18.86 7.26 -4.31
CA LYS A 105 -20.06 6.66 -4.97
C LYS A 105 -19.69 5.68 -6.09
N LYS A 106 -18.51 5.82 -6.67
CA LYS A 106 -17.97 4.96 -7.73
C LYS A 106 -16.74 4.26 -7.19
N GLY A 107 -16.30 3.22 -7.88
CA GLY A 107 -15.08 2.51 -7.54
C GLY A 107 -14.67 1.52 -8.61
N GLU A 108 -13.55 0.89 -8.35
CA GLU A 108 -13.02 -0.17 -9.21
C GLU A 108 -12.52 -1.29 -8.30
N LEU A 109 -12.67 -2.52 -8.74
CA LEU A 109 -12.20 -3.71 -8.05
C LEU A 109 -11.48 -4.61 -9.04
N TYR A 110 -10.26 -5.03 -8.69
CA TYR A 110 -9.42 -5.86 -9.55
C TYR A 110 -8.89 -7.07 -8.81
N ASP A 111 -8.88 -8.23 -9.49
CA ASP A 111 -8.20 -9.44 -9.04
C ASP A 111 -6.74 -9.41 -9.51
N MET A 112 -5.84 -9.04 -8.62
CA MET A 112 -4.43 -8.81 -8.95
C MET A 112 -3.63 -10.10 -9.22
N GLU A 113 -4.22 -11.27 -8.99
CA GLU A 113 -3.65 -12.56 -9.39
C GLU A 113 -3.93 -12.86 -10.87
N ASN A 114 -5.15 -12.53 -11.35
CA ASN A 114 -5.59 -12.83 -12.70
C ASN A 114 -5.54 -11.62 -13.63
N ASP A 115 -5.65 -10.40 -13.08
CA ASP A 115 -5.59 -9.13 -13.82
C ASP A 115 -4.64 -8.13 -13.12
N PRO A 116 -3.33 -8.38 -13.13
CA PRO A 116 -2.35 -7.49 -12.49
C PRO A 116 -2.23 -6.11 -13.16
N LYS A 117 -2.81 -5.95 -14.36
CA LYS A 117 -2.84 -4.68 -15.10
C LYS A 117 -4.11 -3.86 -14.88
N GLN A 118 -5.06 -4.38 -14.10
CA GLN A 118 -6.27 -3.66 -13.72
C GLN A 118 -7.17 -3.24 -14.91
N TYR A 119 -7.39 -4.12 -15.88
CA TYR A 119 -8.24 -3.84 -17.05
C TYR A 119 -9.67 -4.37 -16.93
N ASP A 120 -9.92 -5.40 -16.11
CA ASP A 120 -11.26 -5.98 -15.92
C ASP A 120 -11.86 -5.51 -14.59
N ASN A 121 -12.61 -4.41 -14.62
CA ASN A 121 -13.25 -3.87 -13.43
C ASN A 121 -14.41 -4.76 -12.95
N LEU A 122 -14.26 -5.34 -11.77
CA LEU A 122 -15.20 -6.27 -11.14
C LEU A 122 -16.19 -5.57 -10.18
N PHE A 123 -16.10 -4.25 -10.01
CA PHE A 123 -16.81 -3.50 -8.96
C PHE A 123 -18.33 -3.63 -9.03
N GLU A 124 -18.92 -3.70 -10.22
CA GLU A 124 -20.36 -3.80 -10.42
C GLU A 124 -20.84 -5.24 -10.68
N LYS A 125 -19.94 -6.20 -10.76
CA LYS A 125 -20.27 -7.61 -10.99
C LYS A 125 -20.82 -8.22 -9.71
N SER A 126 -22.07 -8.71 -9.74
CA SER A 126 -22.79 -9.24 -8.57
C SER A 126 -22.08 -10.41 -7.88
N GLU A 127 -21.36 -11.23 -8.61
CA GLU A 127 -20.57 -12.35 -8.09
C GLU A 127 -19.43 -11.93 -7.14
N TYR A 128 -19.00 -10.66 -7.19
CA TYR A 128 -17.98 -10.08 -6.31
C TYR A 128 -18.54 -9.21 -5.19
N ALA A 129 -19.87 -9.13 -5.04
CA ALA A 129 -20.52 -8.25 -4.05
C ALA A 129 -20.02 -8.48 -2.61
N ASP A 130 -19.87 -9.73 -2.18
CA ASP A 130 -19.37 -10.09 -0.85
C ASP A 130 -17.90 -9.69 -0.68
N THR A 131 -17.08 -9.92 -1.72
CA THR A 131 -15.68 -9.50 -1.72
C THR A 131 -15.56 -7.98 -1.61
N LEU A 132 -16.35 -7.26 -2.39
CA LEU A 132 -16.41 -5.79 -2.36
C LEU A 132 -16.82 -5.28 -0.98
N ALA A 133 -17.88 -5.85 -0.39
CA ALA A 133 -18.34 -5.48 0.94
C ALA A 133 -17.25 -5.68 2.01
N ARG A 134 -16.58 -6.82 1.98
CA ARG A 134 -15.47 -7.13 2.88
C ARG A 134 -14.29 -6.17 2.73
N LEU A 135 -13.91 -5.83 1.50
CA LEU A 135 -12.81 -4.90 1.23
C LEU A 135 -13.16 -3.46 1.62
N LYS A 136 -14.40 -3.02 1.39
CA LYS A 136 -14.90 -1.71 1.87
C LYS A 136 -14.89 -1.61 3.40
N ALA A 137 -15.30 -2.68 4.08
CA ALA A 137 -15.22 -2.74 5.54
C ALA A 137 -13.77 -2.65 6.03
N LYS A 138 -12.84 -3.36 5.37
CA LYS A 138 -11.40 -3.30 5.68
C LYS A 138 -10.81 -1.91 5.42
N LEU A 139 -11.16 -1.26 4.31
CA LEU A 139 -10.76 0.11 4.02
C LEU A 139 -11.25 1.07 5.11
N LYS A 140 -12.53 0.97 5.48
CA LYS A 140 -13.10 1.79 6.56
C LYS A 140 -12.36 1.60 7.88
N ALA A 141 -12.06 0.36 8.26
CA ALA A 141 -11.31 0.06 9.49
C ALA A 141 -9.90 0.67 9.45
N LYS A 142 -9.19 0.57 8.32
CA LYS A 142 -7.89 1.20 8.10
C LYS A 142 -7.95 2.72 8.21
N LEU A 143 -8.95 3.35 7.61
CA LEU A 143 -9.13 4.81 7.69
C LEU A 143 -9.43 5.28 9.13
N VAL A 144 -10.15 4.49 9.92
CA VAL A 144 -10.34 4.77 11.36
C VAL A 144 -9.05 4.61 12.13
N GLU A 145 -8.23 3.58 11.82
CA GLU A 145 -6.93 3.35 12.45
C GLU A 145 -5.99 4.55 12.25
N ILE A 146 -5.82 5.00 11.00
CA ILE A 146 -4.93 6.13 10.68
C ILE A 146 -5.48 7.49 11.17
N GLY A 147 -6.80 7.63 11.30
CA GLY A 147 -7.43 8.84 11.83
C GLY A 147 -7.25 9.02 13.35
N LYS A 148 -6.84 7.98 14.07
CA LYS A 148 -6.55 8.02 15.52
C LYS A 148 -5.17 8.58 15.84
N ASN A 149 -4.53 9.29 14.93
CA ASN A 149 -3.22 9.87 15.13
C ASN A 149 -3.27 10.93 16.23
N ASP A 150 -2.79 10.57 17.42
CA ASP A 150 -2.68 11.44 18.61
C ASP A 150 -1.48 12.41 18.53
N LEU A 151 -1.24 12.99 17.35
CA LEU A 151 -0.31 14.10 17.21
C LEU A 151 -0.84 15.29 18.04
N ASN A 152 -0.50 15.31 19.31
CA ASN A 152 -0.74 16.44 20.18
C ASN A 152 0.27 17.54 19.82
N LEU A 153 -0.03 18.29 18.76
CA LEU A 153 0.82 19.38 18.23
C LEU A 153 1.10 20.47 19.27
N ASN A 154 0.38 20.47 20.40
CA ASN A 154 0.57 21.41 21.52
C ASN A 154 1.68 20.97 22.51
N LYS A 155 2.42 19.90 22.21
CA LYS A 155 3.52 19.39 23.05
C LYS A 155 4.89 19.40 22.37
N LEU A 156 5.02 20.10 21.24
CA LEU A 156 6.30 20.37 20.59
C LEU A 156 6.82 21.74 21.02
#